data_0befdeab20fa72becf14ff3b35f4ffb8
#
_entry.id   0befdeab20fa72becf14ff3b35f4ffb8
#
_cell.length_a   1.000
_cell.length_b   1.000
_cell.length_c   1.000
_cell.angle_alpha   90.00
_cell.angle_beta   90.00
_cell.angle_gamma   90.00
#
_symmetry.space_group_name_H-M   'P 1'
#
loop_
_entity.id
_entity.type
_entity.pdbx_description
1 polymer ?
#
loop_
_entity_poly.entity_id
_entity_poly.type
_entity_poly.pdbx_seq_one_letter_code
_entity_poly.pdbx_strand_id
1 'polypeptide(L)'
;MTDNDRLERFADLAVRVGANVQPGTGVLVTANTAHLEIARAVVERAYAAGAAWVEVEWSDGPIRHSRLTHASIETLTKPRPWAIERIKEWAAERGVAISLTGDPDPHLFDDVDPAKAAAFPVEEAMASREALLGQQLRWTVVAAPNPGWALEVFGEPDVERLWDAVATAMRLDEADPVVSWRERAAELAARGRALDALDLTEVHYRSAGTDLTVGLVPDSRWTGGGGEDPDGFAFMPNIPTEEVFTSPDRRRADGTISLTKPVIVNGQVVEGLTVTFSGGRITDVAAASGADSVRAQIDTDEGARSLGEVSLVDRDSRIARAGILFHNTLFDENAACHVAWGQSFPFAVAGGPEMSDEERYEIGLNRSAVHTDVVIGGEGMTVTGTGPGGTVDIIRDDEWVLAVDDL
;
A
#
# COMPACT_ATOMS: atom_id res chain seq x y z
N MET A 1 -24.05 2.98 -15.33
CA MET A 1 -24.23 2.29 -14.01
C MET A 1 -24.99 3.26 -13.12
N THR A 2 -25.98 2.82 -12.34
CA THR A 2 -26.65 3.69 -11.36
C THR A 2 -25.75 3.86 -10.12
N ASP A 3 -26.01 4.89 -9.30
CA ASP A 3 -25.25 5.11 -8.06
C ASP A 3 -25.35 3.92 -7.11
N ASN A 4 -26.54 3.33 -7.01
CA ASN A 4 -26.77 2.14 -6.20
C ASN A 4 -25.99 0.94 -6.73
N ASP A 5 -25.94 0.73 -8.04
CA ASP A 5 -25.15 -0.37 -8.63
C ASP A 5 -23.65 -0.21 -8.36
N ARG A 6 -23.13 1.02 -8.38
CA ARG A 6 -21.72 1.30 -8.05
C ARG A 6 -21.39 0.97 -6.60
N LEU A 7 -22.24 1.43 -5.68
CA LEU A 7 -22.09 1.16 -4.25
C LEU A 7 -22.14 -0.35 -3.95
N GLU A 8 -23.10 -1.06 -4.56
CA GLU A 8 -23.22 -2.50 -4.38
C GLU A 8 -22.00 -3.27 -4.90
N ARG A 9 -21.51 -2.92 -6.09
CA ARG A 9 -20.32 -3.55 -6.69
C ARG A 9 -19.04 -3.24 -5.90
N PHE A 10 -18.90 -1.99 -5.43
CA PHE A 10 -17.78 -1.59 -4.57
C PHE A 10 -17.78 -2.39 -3.27
N ALA A 11 -18.94 -2.48 -2.60
CA ALA A 11 -19.09 -3.23 -1.36
C ALA A 11 -18.89 -4.74 -1.56
N ASP A 12 -19.41 -5.31 -2.65
CA ASP A 12 -19.17 -6.72 -3.01
C ASP A 12 -17.69 -6.99 -3.21
N LEU A 13 -16.98 -6.09 -3.90
CA LEU A 13 -15.55 -6.23 -4.14
C LEU A 13 -14.75 -6.19 -2.83
N ALA A 14 -15.00 -5.19 -1.98
CA ALA A 14 -14.33 -5.07 -0.68
C ALA A 14 -14.57 -6.30 0.21
N VAL A 15 -15.80 -6.82 0.23
CA VAL A 15 -16.21 -7.94 1.10
C VAL A 15 -15.75 -9.29 0.56
N ARG A 16 -15.93 -9.57 -0.75
CA ARG A 16 -15.77 -10.91 -1.33
C ARG A 16 -14.40 -11.17 -1.96
N VAL A 17 -13.68 -10.12 -2.33
CA VAL A 17 -12.33 -10.20 -2.88
C VAL A 17 -11.33 -9.62 -1.90
N GLY A 18 -11.51 -8.37 -1.49
CA GLY A 18 -10.62 -7.68 -0.58
C GLY A 18 -10.44 -8.47 0.70
N ALA A 19 -11.42 -8.41 1.56
CA ALA A 19 -11.40 -9.05 2.87
C ALA A 19 -11.77 -10.53 2.85
N ASN A 20 -12.37 -11.03 1.77
CA ASN A 20 -12.88 -12.40 1.61
C ASN A 20 -13.63 -12.91 2.84
N VAL A 21 -14.66 -12.17 3.25
CA VAL A 21 -15.45 -12.47 4.46
C VAL A 21 -16.07 -13.87 4.35
N GLN A 22 -15.83 -14.71 5.34
CA GLN A 22 -16.35 -16.07 5.44
C GLN A 22 -17.51 -16.15 6.44
N PRO A 23 -18.43 -17.10 6.30
CA PRO A 23 -19.50 -17.32 7.29
C PRO A 23 -18.93 -17.51 8.71
N GLY A 24 -19.55 -16.81 9.67
CA GLY A 24 -19.16 -16.87 11.08
C GLY A 24 -17.99 -15.95 11.47
N THR A 25 -17.42 -15.17 10.53
CA THR A 25 -16.32 -14.25 10.82
C THR A 25 -16.83 -12.92 11.39
N GLY A 26 -16.13 -12.36 12.38
CA GLY A 26 -16.33 -10.98 12.84
C GLY A 26 -15.63 -9.98 11.91
N VAL A 27 -16.31 -8.87 11.60
CA VAL A 27 -15.80 -7.85 10.65
C VAL A 27 -15.70 -6.49 11.33
N LEU A 28 -14.52 -5.84 11.23
CA LEU A 28 -14.32 -4.44 11.58
C LEU A 28 -14.24 -3.61 10.31
N VAL A 29 -15.09 -2.62 10.20
CA VAL A 29 -15.03 -1.60 9.16
C VAL A 29 -14.51 -0.32 9.79
N THR A 30 -13.39 0.23 9.28
CA THR A 30 -12.94 1.58 9.66
C THR A 30 -13.33 2.55 8.56
N ALA A 31 -13.97 3.66 8.91
CA ALA A 31 -14.48 4.61 7.93
C ALA A 31 -14.45 6.04 8.47
N ASN A 32 -14.30 7.02 7.58
CA ASN A 32 -14.60 8.41 7.88
C ASN A 32 -16.13 8.63 7.82
N THR A 33 -16.64 9.56 8.62
CA THR A 33 -18.06 9.93 8.60
C THR A 33 -18.57 10.40 7.23
N ALA A 34 -17.67 10.87 6.36
CA ALA A 34 -17.98 11.20 4.97
C ALA A 34 -18.30 9.96 4.11
N HIS A 35 -17.92 8.76 4.53
CA HIS A 35 -18.13 7.50 3.81
C HIS A 35 -19.39 6.74 4.27
N LEU A 36 -20.33 7.41 4.91
CA LEU A 36 -21.50 6.79 5.58
C LEU A 36 -22.25 5.82 4.67
N GLU A 37 -22.59 6.20 3.45
CA GLU A 37 -23.39 5.37 2.54
C GLU A 37 -22.59 4.16 2.06
N ILE A 38 -21.31 4.32 1.78
CA ILE A 38 -20.40 3.23 1.38
C ILE A 38 -20.25 2.23 2.53
N ALA A 39 -20.01 2.73 3.76
CA ALA A 39 -19.88 1.88 4.94
C ALA A 39 -21.17 1.06 5.20
N ARG A 40 -22.34 1.66 5.03
CA ARG A 40 -23.62 0.94 5.12
C ARG A 40 -23.74 -0.19 4.09
N ALA A 41 -23.36 0.09 2.83
CA ALA A 41 -23.34 -0.93 1.79
C ALA A 41 -22.37 -2.08 2.11
N VAL A 42 -21.18 -1.77 2.63
CA VAL A 42 -20.19 -2.77 3.06
C VAL A 42 -20.74 -3.63 4.22
N VAL A 43 -21.37 -3.02 5.21
CA VAL A 43 -22.02 -3.74 6.34
C VAL A 43 -23.09 -4.70 5.84
N GLU A 44 -23.98 -4.24 4.95
CA GLU A 44 -25.03 -5.08 4.35
C GLU A 44 -24.43 -6.28 3.60
N ARG A 45 -23.40 -6.05 2.80
CA ARG A 45 -22.72 -7.10 2.04
C ARG A 45 -21.94 -8.07 2.93
N ALA A 46 -21.33 -7.59 4.01
CA ALA A 46 -20.64 -8.45 4.98
C ALA A 46 -21.63 -9.41 5.67
N TYR A 47 -22.79 -8.93 6.10
CA TYR A 47 -23.84 -9.81 6.64
C TYR A 47 -24.39 -10.76 5.58
N ALA A 48 -24.59 -10.31 4.34
CA ALA A 48 -25.01 -11.18 3.24
C ALA A 48 -23.97 -12.27 2.93
N ALA A 49 -22.69 -12.02 3.17
CA ALA A 49 -21.60 -13.01 3.07
C ALA A 49 -21.55 -13.97 4.29
N GLY A 50 -22.36 -13.73 5.32
CA GLY A 50 -22.45 -14.57 6.51
C GLY A 50 -21.63 -14.13 7.70
N ALA A 51 -21.18 -12.85 7.75
CA ALA A 51 -20.51 -12.30 8.92
C ALA A 51 -21.32 -12.57 10.20
N ALA A 52 -20.64 -12.99 11.28
CA ALA A 52 -21.27 -13.21 12.57
C ALA A 52 -21.70 -11.89 13.22
N TRP A 53 -20.88 -10.87 13.05
CA TRP A 53 -21.13 -9.50 13.51
C TRP A 53 -20.28 -8.53 12.68
N VAL A 54 -20.73 -7.29 12.58
CA VAL A 54 -19.99 -6.21 11.91
C VAL A 54 -19.98 -4.99 12.83
N GLU A 55 -18.79 -4.51 13.16
CA GLU A 55 -18.59 -3.27 13.90
C GLU A 55 -18.04 -2.20 12.94
N VAL A 56 -18.49 -0.96 13.09
CA VAL A 56 -17.98 0.18 12.33
C VAL A 56 -17.31 1.16 13.28
N GLU A 57 -16.00 1.35 13.09
CA GLU A 57 -15.23 2.37 13.79
C GLU A 57 -15.16 3.66 12.95
N TRP A 58 -15.79 4.70 13.45
CA TRP A 58 -15.88 5.98 12.75
C TRP A 58 -14.75 6.92 13.12
N SER A 59 -14.14 7.51 12.12
CA SER A 59 -13.25 8.66 12.26
C SER A 59 -13.94 9.93 11.76
N ASP A 60 -13.61 11.06 12.38
CA ASP A 60 -14.11 12.38 11.98
C ASP A 60 -12.95 13.35 11.99
N GLY A 61 -12.70 14.01 10.87
CA GLY A 61 -11.58 14.95 10.70
C GLY A 61 -11.60 16.09 11.74
N PRO A 62 -12.69 16.85 11.88
CA PRO A 62 -12.83 17.92 12.88
C PRO A 62 -12.59 17.47 14.32
N ILE A 63 -13.07 16.29 14.71
CA ILE A 63 -12.81 15.74 16.06
C ILE A 63 -11.32 15.44 16.24
N ARG A 64 -10.68 14.83 15.20
CA ARG A 64 -9.24 14.57 15.21
C ARG A 64 -8.43 15.86 15.26
N HIS A 65 -8.79 16.87 14.48
CA HIS A 65 -8.16 18.20 14.49
C HIS A 65 -8.24 18.83 15.88
N SER A 66 -9.43 18.84 16.51
CA SER A 66 -9.62 19.32 17.87
C SER A 66 -8.71 18.59 18.88
N ARG A 67 -8.60 17.26 18.77
CA ARG A 67 -7.70 16.47 19.62
C ARG A 67 -6.24 16.87 19.45
N LEU A 68 -5.77 16.98 18.21
CA LEU A 68 -4.38 17.35 17.89
C LEU A 68 -4.06 18.78 18.37
N THR A 69 -5.01 19.72 18.23
CA THR A 69 -4.84 21.10 18.68
C THR A 69 -4.71 21.19 20.21
N HIS A 70 -5.58 20.50 20.96
CA HIS A 70 -5.73 20.71 22.39
C HIS A 70 -4.97 19.72 23.28
N ALA A 71 -4.73 18.49 22.81
CA ALA A 71 -4.01 17.51 23.62
C ALA A 71 -2.49 17.78 23.66
N SER A 72 -1.83 17.34 24.72
CA SER A 72 -0.37 17.32 24.79
C SER A 72 0.21 16.14 24.01
N ILE A 73 1.45 16.25 23.52
CA ILE A 73 2.15 15.15 22.87
C ILE A 73 2.19 13.90 23.75
N GLU A 74 2.44 14.06 25.06
CA GLU A 74 2.40 12.96 26.02
C GLU A 74 1.06 12.21 26.01
N THR A 75 -0.05 12.94 25.92
CA THR A 75 -1.40 12.33 25.82
C THR A 75 -1.63 11.67 24.47
N LEU A 76 -1.15 12.27 23.39
CA LEU A 76 -1.30 11.75 22.03
C LEU A 76 -0.51 10.46 21.81
N THR A 77 0.66 10.34 22.43
CA THR A 77 1.53 9.16 22.32
C THR A 77 1.28 8.07 23.34
N LYS A 78 0.43 8.35 24.36
CA LYS A 78 0.15 7.40 25.44
C LYS A 78 -0.67 6.21 24.93
N PRO A 79 -0.15 4.97 25.01
CA PRO A 79 -0.88 3.79 24.59
C PRO A 79 -2.06 3.49 25.52
N ARG A 80 -3.10 2.93 24.96
CA ARG A 80 -4.30 2.50 25.67
C ARG A 80 -4.34 0.98 25.74
N PRO A 81 -4.14 0.35 26.90
CA PRO A 81 -4.08 -1.10 27.03
C PRO A 81 -5.30 -1.81 26.41
N TRP A 82 -6.49 -1.25 26.58
CA TRP A 82 -7.71 -1.84 26.01
C TRP A 82 -7.72 -1.85 24.46
N ALA A 83 -7.07 -0.88 23.82
CA ALA A 83 -6.98 -0.87 22.35
C ALA A 83 -6.04 -1.99 21.87
N ILE A 84 -4.92 -2.21 22.55
CA ILE A 84 -3.97 -3.28 22.26
C ILE A 84 -4.64 -4.66 22.47
N GLU A 85 -5.33 -4.86 23.60
CA GLU A 85 -6.03 -6.12 23.87
C GLU A 85 -7.11 -6.40 22.82
N ARG A 86 -7.89 -5.41 22.41
CA ARG A 86 -8.89 -5.55 21.35
C ARG A 86 -8.27 -6.07 20.03
N ILE A 87 -7.12 -5.52 19.65
CA ILE A 87 -6.41 -5.95 18.43
C ILE A 87 -5.95 -7.40 18.55
N LYS A 88 -5.40 -7.79 19.72
CA LYS A 88 -4.93 -9.15 19.97
C LYS A 88 -6.07 -10.17 20.00
N GLU A 89 -7.18 -9.85 20.68
CA GLU A 89 -8.38 -10.70 20.70
C GLU A 89 -8.91 -10.91 19.30
N TRP A 90 -9.01 -9.82 18.53
CA TRP A 90 -9.46 -9.89 17.14
C TRP A 90 -8.55 -10.76 16.26
N ALA A 91 -7.23 -10.59 16.36
CA ALA A 91 -6.27 -11.43 15.65
C ALA A 91 -6.42 -12.90 16.05
N ALA A 92 -6.62 -13.19 17.34
CA ALA A 92 -6.83 -14.55 17.83
C ALA A 92 -8.13 -15.19 17.31
N GLU A 93 -9.17 -14.39 17.07
CA GLU A 93 -10.45 -14.82 16.48
C GLU A 93 -10.44 -14.93 14.95
N ARG A 94 -9.31 -14.67 14.29
CA ARG A 94 -9.22 -14.63 12.82
C ARG A 94 -10.21 -13.65 12.21
N GLY A 95 -10.36 -12.49 12.83
CA GLY A 95 -11.25 -11.44 12.35
C GLY A 95 -10.84 -10.87 11.00
N VAL A 96 -11.69 -10.02 10.48
CA VAL A 96 -11.51 -9.37 9.17
C VAL A 96 -11.57 -7.86 9.32
N ALA A 97 -10.66 -7.13 8.68
CA ALA A 97 -10.65 -5.68 8.67
C ALA A 97 -10.90 -5.12 7.26
N ILE A 98 -11.82 -4.15 7.14
CA ILE A 98 -12.09 -3.40 5.90
C ILE A 98 -11.88 -1.92 6.20
N SER A 99 -10.87 -1.31 5.59
CA SER A 99 -10.56 0.12 5.77
C SER A 99 -11.04 0.92 4.56
N LEU A 100 -11.99 1.83 4.82
CA LEU A 100 -12.45 2.80 3.82
C LEU A 100 -11.61 4.07 3.96
N THR A 101 -10.74 4.32 2.98
CA THR A 101 -9.89 5.50 2.90
C THR A 101 -10.43 6.53 1.90
N GLY A 102 -9.70 7.59 1.63
CA GLY A 102 -10.13 8.74 0.83
C GLY A 102 -10.39 9.93 1.74
N ASP A 103 -9.41 10.85 1.82
CA ASP A 103 -9.51 11.99 2.73
C ASP A 103 -10.54 13.01 2.23
N PRO A 104 -11.58 13.34 3.01
CA PRO A 104 -12.59 14.33 2.62
C PRO A 104 -12.11 15.77 2.77
N ASP A 105 -11.00 16.02 3.47
CA ASP A 105 -10.41 17.35 3.67
C ASP A 105 -8.88 17.21 3.88
N PRO A 106 -8.10 17.04 2.80
CA PRO A 106 -6.65 16.83 2.87
C PRO A 106 -5.88 17.95 3.57
N HIS A 107 -6.44 19.17 3.60
CA HIS A 107 -5.83 20.37 4.17
C HIS A 107 -6.26 20.69 5.61
N LEU A 108 -7.12 19.86 6.20
CA LEU A 108 -7.69 20.08 7.53
C LEU A 108 -6.63 20.22 8.65
N PHE A 109 -5.45 19.65 8.45
CA PHE A 109 -4.38 19.60 9.46
C PHE A 109 -3.22 20.56 9.16
N ASP A 110 -3.32 21.42 8.14
CA ASP A 110 -2.24 22.34 7.74
C ASP A 110 -1.86 23.35 8.83
N ASP A 111 -2.79 23.69 9.72
CA ASP A 111 -2.59 24.59 10.86
C ASP A 111 -2.14 23.88 12.15
N VAL A 112 -2.06 22.55 12.15
CA VAL A 112 -1.66 21.75 13.32
C VAL A 112 -0.14 21.72 13.45
N ASP A 113 0.36 21.84 14.68
CA ASP A 113 1.79 21.65 14.98
C ASP A 113 2.28 20.31 14.40
N PRO A 114 3.30 20.31 13.52
CA PRO A 114 3.81 19.10 12.88
C PRO A 114 4.21 18.00 13.86
N ALA A 115 4.73 18.34 15.04
CA ALA A 115 5.09 17.36 16.06
C ALA A 115 3.85 16.67 16.66
N LYS A 116 2.73 17.40 16.77
CA LYS A 116 1.45 16.84 17.21
C LYS A 116 0.77 16.03 16.11
N ALA A 117 0.84 16.50 14.86
CA ALA A 117 0.29 15.78 13.70
C ALA A 117 0.96 14.42 13.52
N ALA A 118 2.28 14.33 13.77
CA ALA A 118 3.06 13.10 13.74
C ALA A 118 2.95 12.24 15.01
N ALA A 119 2.32 12.73 16.09
CA ALA A 119 2.24 12.01 17.36
C ALA A 119 1.15 10.92 17.34
N PHE A 120 1.52 9.69 17.63
CA PHE A 120 0.59 8.55 17.76
C PHE A 120 1.10 7.55 18.81
N PRO A 121 0.21 6.68 19.36
CA PRO A 121 0.61 5.62 20.29
C PRO A 121 1.34 4.50 19.56
N VAL A 122 2.66 4.49 19.61
CA VAL A 122 3.53 3.55 18.87
C VAL A 122 3.21 2.09 19.20
N GLU A 123 2.94 1.76 20.47
CA GLU A 123 2.63 0.40 20.89
C GLU A 123 1.31 -0.14 20.29
N GLU A 124 0.29 0.74 20.14
CA GLU A 124 -0.97 0.38 19.47
C GLU A 124 -0.73 0.14 17.97
N ALA A 125 0.04 1.02 17.34
CA ALA A 125 0.38 0.88 15.92
C ALA A 125 1.22 -0.41 15.67
N MET A 126 2.15 -0.73 16.55
CA MET A 126 2.93 -1.97 16.45
C MET A 126 2.05 -3.22 16.61
N ALA A 127 1.12 -3.24 17.57
CA ALA A 127 0.19 -4.36 17.75
C ALA A 127 -0.69 -4.57 16.49
N SER A 128 -1.19 -3.50 15.89
CA SER A 128 -1.95 -3.56 14.64
C SER A 128 -1.10 -4.08 13.48
N ARG A 129 0.12 -3.55 13.35
CA ARG A 129 1.06 -3.96 12.32
C ARG A 129 1.44 -5.44 12.45
N GLU A 130 1.72 -5.93 13.66
CA GLU A 130 2.04 -7.33 13.92
C GLU A 130 0.88 -8.25 13.50
N ALA A 131 -0.36 -7.88 13.83
CA ALA A 131 -1.54 -8.65 13.44
C ALA A 131 -1.74 -8.69 11.91
N LEU A 132 -1.50 -7.58 11.21
CA LEU A 132 -1.66 -7.47 9.76
C LEU A 132 -0.50 -8.15 9.01
N LEU A 133 0.76 -7.81 9.32
CA LEU A 133 1.94 -8.36 8.65
C LEU A 133 2.20 -9.84 9.00
N GLY A 134 1.76 -10.29 10.18
CA GLY A 134 1.74 -11.70 10.54
C GLY A 134 0.66 -12.52 9.86
N GLN A 135 -0.11 -11.89 8.95
CA GLN A 135 -1.25 -12.49 8.23
C GLN A 135 -2.27 -13.19 9.16
N GLN A 136 -2.35 -12.74 10.42
CA GLN A 136 -3.30 -13.29 11.39
C GLN A 136 -4.74 -12.84 11.13
N LEU A 137 -4.88 -11.74 10.42
CA LEU A 137 -6.14 -11.14 9.99
C LEU A 137 -6.20 -11.09 8.47
N ARG A 138 -7.36 -11.33 7.88
CA ARG A 138 -7.64 -10.88 6.51
C ARG A 138 -8.01 -9.42 6.55
N TRP A 139 -7.50 -8.65 5.62
CA TRP A 139 -7.76 -7.22 5.60
C TRP A 139 -7.75 -6.67 4.18
N THR A 140 -8.43 -5.54 4.01
CA THR A 140 -8.37 -4.80 2.76
C THR A 140 -8.49 -3.30 3.00
N VAL A 141 -7.79 -2.54 2.17
CA VAL A 141 -7.93 -1.10 2.07
C VAL A 141 -8.56 -0.78 0.72
N VAL A 142 -9.62 0.00 0.74
CA VAL A 142 -10.29 0.50 -0.46
C VAL A 142 -10.57 1.99 -0.29
N ALA A 143 -10.37 2.78 -1.34
CA ALA A 143 -10.59 4.21 -1.23
C ALA A 143 -11.99 4.59 -1.72
N ALA A 144 -12.71 5.29 -0.86
CA ALA A 144 -14.10 5.68 -1.02
C ALA A 144 -14.22 7.11 -1.58
N PRO A 145 -14.71 7.30 -2.82
CA PRO A 145 -14.88 8.61 -3.42
C PRO A 145 -15.73 9.56 -2.56
N ASN A 146 -15.28 10.80 -2.46
CA ASN A 146 -15.98 11.87 -1.76
C ASN A 146 -15.68 13.23 -2.41
N PRO A 147 -16.46 14.29 -2.12
CA PRO A 147 -16.25 15.60 -2.76
C PRO A 147 -14.92 16.28 -2.48
N GLY A 148 -14.35 16.07 -1.28
CA GLY A 148 -13.04 16.66 -0.93
C GLY A 148 -11.90 16.02 -1.71
N TRP A 149 -11.89 14.70 -1.82
CA TRP A 149 -10.93 14.00 -2.67
C TRP A 149 -11.11 14.35 -4.15
N ALA A 150 -12.35 14.51 -4.65
CA ALA A 150 -12.60 14.98 -6.01
C ALA A 150 -12.04 16.39 -6.25
N LEU A 151 -12.18 17.29 -5.27
CA LEU A 151 -11.61 18.64 -5.33
C LEU A 151 -10.08 18.60 -5.45
N GLU A 152 -9.41 17.73 -4.70
CA GLU A 152 -7.96 17.55 -4.76
C GLU A 152 -7.50 17.04 -6.14
N VAL A 153 -8.21 16.05 -6.69
CA VAL A 153 -7.86 15.42 -7.98
C VAL A 153 -8.16 16.34 -9.18
N PHE A 154 -9.28 17.04 -9.18
CA PHE A 154 -9.77 17.77 -10.36
C PHE A 154 -9.82 19.28 -10.21
N GLY A 155 -9.55 19.83 -9.02
CA GLY A 155 -9.75 21.24 -8.71
C GLY A 155 -11.23 21.65 -8.56
N GLU A 156 -12.14 20.68 -8.59
CA GLU A 156 -13.60 20.85 -8.42
C GLU A 156 -14.18 19.62 -7.69
N PRO A 157 -15.21 19.80 -6.84
CA PRO A 157 -15.76 18.70 -6.03
C PRO A 157 -16.68 17.77 -6.83
N ASP A 158 -16.27 17.40 -8.05
CA ASP A 158 -17.01 16.51 -8.96
C ASP A 158 -16.82 15.05 -8.56
N VAL A 159 -17.59 14.64 -7.58
CA VAL A 159 -17.54 13.26 -7.04
C VAL A 159 -17.98 12.21 -8.07
N GLU A 160 -18.83 12.57 -9.03
CA GLU A 160 -19.27 11.65 -10.08
C GLU A 160 -18.10 11.31 -11.03
N ARG A 161 -17.34 12.33 -11.42
CA ARG A 161 -16.14 12.14 -12.21
C ARG A 161 -15.09 11.30 -11.47
N LEU A 162 -14.95 11.49 -10.15
CA LEU A 162 -14.07 10.67 -9.33
C LEU A 162 -14.56 9.23 -9.26
N TRP A 163 -15.87 9.02 -9.10
CA TRP A 163 -16.46 7.68 -9.13
C TRP A 163 -16.21 6.95 -10.45
N ASP A 164 -16.31 7.64 -11.58
CA ASP A 164 -16.03 7.04 -12.90
C ASP A 164 -14.56 6.60 -13.01
N ALA A 165 -13.62 7.44 -12.55
CA ALA A 165 -12.20 7.11 -12.54
C ALA A 165 -11.88 5.94 -11.60
N VAL A 166 -12.42 5.96 -10.37
CA VAL A 166 -12.26 4.89 -9.38
C VAL A 166 -12.92 3.61 -9.85
N ALA A 167 -14.13 3.67 -10.44
CA ALA A 167 -14.81 2.51 -10.98
C ALA A 167 -13.99 1.81 -12.07
N THR A 168 -13.34 2.58 -12.95
CA THR A 168 -12.47 2.04 -13.98
C THR A 168 -11.21 1.39 -13.37
N ALA A 169 -10.54 2.07 -12.44
CA ALA A 169 -9.35 1.54 -11.77
C ALA A 169 -9.67 0.27 -10.96
N MET A 170 -10.79 0.26 -10.25
CA MET A 170 -11.26 -0.87 -9.44
C MET A 170 -12.05 -1.92 -10.23
N ARG A 171 -12.11 -1.84 -11.57
CA ARG A 171 -12.82 -2.80 -12.44
C ARG A 171 -14.32 -2.93 -12.12
N LEU A 172 -14.94 -1.92 -11.50
CA LEU A 172 -16.37 -1.92 -11.20
C LEU A 172 -17.23 -1.79 -12.48
N ASP A 173 -16.64 -1.35 -13.57
CA ASP A 173 -17.22 -1.24 -14.91
C ASP A 173 -17.30 -2.58 -15.66
N GLU A 174 -16.62 -3.61 -15.18
CA GLU A 174 -16.67 -4.96 -15.76
C GLU A 174 -18.02 -5.65 -15.49
N ALA A 175 -18.30 -6.69 -16.28
CA ALA A 175 -19.55 -7.46 -16.12
C ALA A 175 -19.68 -8.07 -14.71
N ASP A 176 -18.61 -8.65 -14.20
CA ASP A 176 -18.47 -9.15 -12.82
C ASP A 176 -17.10 -8.71 -12.24
N PRO A 177 -17.08 -7.66 -11.41
CA PRO A 177 -15.85 -7.17 -10.79
C PRO A 177 -15.11 -8.20 -9.92
N VAL A 178 -15.88 -9.09 -9.26
CA VAL A 178 -15.29 -10.13 -8.41
C VAL A 178 -14.53 -11.15 -9.23
N VAL A 179 -15.09 -11.58 -10.37
CA VAL A 179 -14.41 -12.49 -11.31
C VAL A 179 -13.18 -11.80 -11.91
N SER A 180 -13.34 -10.56 -12.39
CA SER A 180 -12.23 -9.79 -13.01
C SER A 180 -11.05 -9.60 -12.06
N TRP A 181 -11.30 -9.35 -10.77
CA TRP A 181 -10.21 -9.24 -9.79
C TRP A 181 -9.57 -10.56 -9.43
N ARG A 182 -10.32 -11.67 -9.42
CA ARG A 182 -9.74 -13.00 -9.22
C ARG A 182 -8.84 -13.41 -10.39
N GLU A 183 -9.25 -13.08 -11.61
CA GLU A 183 -8.41 -13.28 -12.81
C GLU A 183 -7.14 -12.42 -12.73
N ARG A 184 -7.26 -11.14 -12.36
CA ARG A 184 -6.09 -10.26 -12.18
C ARG A 184 -5.17 -10.74 -11.08
N ALA A 185 -5.71 -11.18 -9.94
CA ALA A 185 -4.93 -11.77 -8.87
C ALA A 185 -4.14 -13.00 -9.32
N ALA A 186 -4.77 -13.87 -10.10
CA ALA A 186 -4.12 -15.06 -10.66
C ALA A 186 -2.98 -14.68 -11.63
N GLU A 187 -3.17 -13.66 -12.46
CA GLU A 187 -2.15 -13.11 -13.36
C GLU A 187 -0.96 -12.54 -12.58
N LEU A 188 -1.19 -11.69 -11.58
CA LEU A 188 -0.13 -11.12 -10.76
C LEU A 188 0.62 -12.21 -9.98
N ALA A 189 -0.08 -13.19 -9.44
CA ALA A 189 0.54 -14.34 -8.79
C ALA A 189 1.39 -15.19 -9.76
N ALA A 190 0.96 -15.33 -11.02
CA ALA A 190 1.75 -16.02 -12.05
C ALA A 190 3.03 -15.24 -12.40
N ARG A 191 2.96 -13.91 -12.50
CA ARG A 191 4.14 -13.04 -12.65
C ARG A 191 5.11 -13.22 -11.48
N GLY A 192 4.60 -13.24 -10.24
CA GLY A 192 5.41 -13.50 -9.04
C GLY A 192 6.12 -14.86 -9.12
N ARG A 193 5.42 -15.94 -9.47
CA ARG A 193 6.02 -17.28 -9.64
C ARG A 193 7.08 -17.30 -10.75
N ALA A 194 6.87 -16.59 -11.86
CA ALA A 194 7.86 -16.50 -12.94
C ALA A 194 9.14 -15.81 -12.47
N LEU A 195 9.04 -14.77 -11.64
CA LEU A 195 10.18 -14.09 -11.02
C LEU A 195 10.88 -14.98 -9.98
N ASP A 196 10.12 -15.67 -9.13
CA ASP A 196 10.67 -16.62 -8.13
C ASP A 196 11.48 -17.73 -8.78
N ALA A 197 11.04 -18.23 -9.96
CA ALA A 197 11.73 -19.29 -10.69
C ALA A 197 13.11 -18.85 -11.24
N LEU A 198 13.40 -17.56 -11.29
CA LEU A 198 14.67 -17.01 -11.75
C LEU A 198 15.73 -16.91 -10.64
N ASP A 199 15.32 -17.07 -9.37
CA ASP A 199 16.20 -16.95 -8.18
C ASP A 199 17.04 -15.65 -8.24
N LEU A 200 16.36 -14.53 -8.44
CA LEU A 200 17.01 -13.24 -8.66
C LEU A 200 17.76 -12.79 -7.40
N THR A 201 18.98 -12.29 -7.58
CA THR A 201 19.81 -11.74 -6.51
C THR A 201 19.84 -10.22 -6.51
N GLU A 202 19.43 -9.60 -7.63
CA GLU A 202 19.31 -8.15 -7.75
C GLU A 202 18.35 -7.77 -8.89
N VAL A 203 17.81 -6.56 -8.81
CA VAL A 203 17.05 -5.90 -9.85
C VAL A 203 17.67 -4.55 -10.18
N HIS A 204 17.59 -4.13 -11.45
CA HIS A 204 18.12 -2.87 -11.92
C HIS A 204 17.04 -2.08 -12.66
N TYR A 205 16.71 -0.90 -12.14
CA TYR A 205 15.76 0.06 -12.71
C TYR A 205 16.50 1.12 -13.49
N ARG A 206 16.09 1.38 -14.73
CA ARG A 206 16.68 2.41 -15.57
C ARG A 206 15.62 3.19 -16.35
N SER A 207 15.69 4.51 -16.25
CA SER A 207 14.93 5.47 -17.07
C SER A 207 15.73 6.79 -17.21
N ALA A 208 15.14 7.84 -17.78
CA ALA A 208 15.82 9.12 -18.00
C ALA A 208 16.38 9.77 -16.72
N GLY A 209 15.77 9.56 -15.55
CA GLY A 209 16.19 10.12 -14.26
C GLY A 209 16.53 9.07 -13.19
N THR A 210 16.41 7.80 -13.53
CA THR A 210 16.62 6.69 -12.59
C THR A 210 17.66 5.73 -13.14
N ASP A 211 18.66 5.41 -12.32
CA ASP A 211 19.63 4.34 -12.52
C ASP A 211 19.94 3.75 -11.15
N LEU A 212 19.19 2.70 -10.76
CA LEU A 212 19.22 2.12 -9.42
C LEU A 212 19.36 0.61 -9.50
N THR A 213 20.41 0.07 -8.89
CA THR A 213 20.58 -1.36 -8.64
C THR A 213 20.22 -1.68 -7.20
N VAL A 214 19.37 -2.68 -7.00
CA VAL A 214 18.91 -3.13 -5.68
C VAL A 214 19.13 -4.63 -5.53
N GLY A 215 19.90 -5.01 -4.51
CA GLY A 215 20.08 -6.41 -4.15
C GLY A 215 18.87 -6.97 -3.39
N LEU A 216 18.53 -8.22 -3.65
CA LEU A 216 17.46 -8.93 -2.95
C LEU A 216 18.04 -9.75 -1.79
N VAL A 217 17.23 -9.97 -0.75
CA VAL A 217 17.58 -10.90 0.32
C VAL A 217 17.56 -12.35 -0.21
N PRO A 218 18.34 -13.27 0.38
CA PRO A 218 18.21 -14.70 0.06
C PRO A 218 16.77 -15.18 0.28
N ASP A 219 16.32 -16.08 -0.59
CA ASP A 219 14.98 -16.67 -0.52
C ASP A 219 13.83 -15.63 -0.59
N SER A 220 14.07 -14.45 -1.19
CA SER A 220 13.02 -13.48 -1.48
C SER A 220 11.91 -14.10 -2.32
N ARG A 221 10.67 -13.65 -2.10
CA ARG A 221 9.48 -14.06 -2.82
C ARG A 221 8.81 -12.86 -3.43
N TRP A 222 8.44 -12.99 -4.68
CA TRP A 222 7.68 -11.97 -5.37
C TRP A 222 6.19 -12.15 -5.10
N THR A 223 5.60 -11.19 -4.43
CA THR A 223 4.20 -11.20 -4.04
C THR A 223 3.38 -10.38 -5.02
N GLY A 224 2.28 -10.93 -5.49
CA GLY A 224 1.31 -10.25 -6.35
C GLY A 224 -0.05 -10.93 -6.26
N GLY A 225 -1.12 -10.16 -6.39
CA GLY A 225 -2.48 -10.69 -6.40
C GLY A 225 -3.07 -11.03 -5.03
N GLY A 226 -2.44 -10.60 -3.92
CA GLY A 226 -2.95 -10.78 -2.57
C GLY A 226 -2.15 -11.75 -1.71
N GLY A 227 -2.72 -12.14 -0.57
CA GLY A 227 -2.14 -13.09 0.39
C GLY A 227 -3.13 -14.18 0.78
N GLU A 228 -2.68 -15.10 1.61
CA GLU A 228 -3.52 -16.11 2.26
C GLU A 228 -3.39 -16.00 3.78
N ASP A 229 -4.49 -16.21 4.48
CA ASP A 229 -4.44 -16.37 5.93
C ASP A 229 -3.98 -17.79 6.32
N PRO A 230 -3.67 -18.06 7.61
CA PRO A 230 -3.21 -19.38 8.03
C PRO A 230 -4.23 -20.51 7.82
N ASP A 231 -5.49 -20.19 7.55
CA ASP A 231 -6.55 -21.15 7.25
C ASP A 231 -6.69 -21.40 5.72
N GLY A 232 -5.85 -20.75 4.90
CA GLY A 232 -5.82 -20.92 3.44
C GLY A 232 -6.86 -20.08 2.69
N PHE A 233 -7.44 -19.07 3.33
CA PHE A 233 -8.35 -18.16 2.65
C PHE A 233 -7.57 -17.01 2.01
N ALA A 234 -7.62 -16.94 0.68
CA ALA A 234 -7.05 -15.83 -0.07
C ALA A 234 -7.77 -14.51 0.23
N PHE A 235 -7.03 -13.42 0.32
CA PHE A 235 -7.55 -12.06 0.47
C PHE A 235 -6.68 -11.06 -0.29
N MET A 236 -7.20 -9.87 -0.57
CA MET A 236 -6.48 -8.83 -1.29
C MET A 236 -6.32 -7.59 -0.41
N PRO A 237 -5.13 -7.34 0.15
CA PRO A 237 -4.88 -6.25 1.09
C PRO A 237 -5.22 -4.87 0.55
N ASN A 238 -4.95 -4.64 -0.73
CA ASN A 238 -5.18 -3.37 -1.41
C ASN A 238 -6.03 -3.58 -2.66
N ILE A 239 -7.08 -2.77 -2.83
CA ILE A 239 -7.83 -2.69 -4.08
C ILE A 239 -8.01 -1.22 -4.45
N PRO A 240 -7.46 -0.79 -5.61
CA PRO A 240 -6.79 -1.60 -6.63
C PRO A 240 -5.38 -2.04 -6.24
N THR A 241 -4.88 -3.13 -6.86
CA THR A 241 -3.47 -3.53 -6.88
C THR A 241 -3.10 -4.00 -8.29
N GLU A 242 -2.00 -3.51 -8.81
CA GLU A 242 -1.55 -3.80 -10.18
C GLU A 242 -0.07 -4.24 -10.19
N GLU A 243 0.49 -4.50 -9.04
CA GLU A 243 1.90 -4.71 -8.80
C GLU A 243 2.28 -6.17 -8.53
N VAL A 244 3.58 -6.44 -8.75
CA VAL A 244 4.30 -7.56 -8.15
C VAL A 244 5.52 -6.98 -7.43
N PHE A 245 5.67 -7.25 -6.14
CA PHE A 245 6.69 -6.66 -5.30
C PHE A 245 7.46 -7.68 -4.47
N THR A 246 8.61 -7.25 -3.94
CA THR A 246 9.38 -8.02 -2.96
C THR A 246 10.15 -7.10 -2.01
N SER A 247 10.67 -7.68 -0.93
CA SER A 247 11.52 -6.95 0.02
C SER A 247 13.00 -7.05 -0.35
N PRO A 248 13.69 -5.92 -0.55
CA PRO A 248 15.11 -5.89 -0.87
C PRO A 248 16.01 -6.12 0.35
N ASP A 249 17.29 -6.38 0.11
CA ASP A 249 18.33 -6.30 1.13
C ASP A 249 18.65 -4.83 1.42
N ARG A 250 18.31 -4.36 2.63
CA ARG A 250 18.53 -2.98 3.08
C ARG A 250 19.96 -2.47 2.94
N ARG A 251 20.93 -3.37 2.76
CA ARG A 251 22.38 -3.06 2.65
C ARG A 251 22.85 -2.87 1.20
N ARG A 252 21.96 -3.16 0.21
CA ARG A 252 22.36 -3.33 -1.18
C ARG A 252 21.45 -2.51 -2.12
N ALA A 253 21.57 -1.19 -2.04
CA ALA A 253 20.97 -0.27 -3.00
C ALA A 253 22.03 0.78 -3.38
N ASP A 254 22.33 0.89 -4.66
CA ASP A 254 23.30 1.83 -5.20
C ASP A 254 22.76 2.48 -6.47
N GLY A 255 22.83 3.81 -6.53
CA GLY A 255 22.36 4.59 -7.67
C GLY A 255 21.44 5.74 -7.29
N THR A 256 20.69 6.23 -8.25
CA THR A 256 19.82 7.40 -8.09
C THR A 256 18.44 7.10 -8.65
N ILE A 257 17.41 7.59 -7.96
CA ILE A 257 16.03 7.60 -8.45
C ILE A 257 15.55 9.04 -8.63
N SER A 258 14.73 9.25 -9.65
CA SER A 258 13.94 10.47 -9.81
C SER A 258 12.47 10.09 -9.85
N LEU A 259 11.65 10.74 -9.02
CA LEU A 259 10.23 10.49 -9.00
C LEU A 259 9.58 11.00 -10.27
N THR A 260 8.65 10.22 -10.79
CA THR A 260 7.82 10.59 -11.95
C THR A 260 6.47 11.16 -11.55
N LYS A 261 6.11 11.01 -10.26
CA LYS A 261 4.90 11.59 -9.64
C LYS A 261 5.25 12.29 -8.33
N PRO A 262 4.48 13.31 -7.92
CA PRO A 262 4.58 13.87 -6.57
C PRO A 262 4.30 12.81 -5.50
N VAL A 263 4.86 13.01 -4.32
CA VAL A 263 4.58 12.16 -3.14
C VAL A 263 4.22 13.05 -1.94
N ILE A 264 3.37 12.55 -1.06
CA ILE A 264 3.05 13.23 0.19
C ILE A 264 3.90 12.63 1.31
N VAL A 265 4.76 13.43 1.89
CA VAL A 265 5.63 13.04 3.01
C VAL A 265 5.34 13.91 4.22
N ASN A 266 4.95 13.30 5.34
CA ASN A 266 4.56 14.03 6.57
C ASN A 266 3.50 15.13 6.33
N GLY A 267 2.54 14.88 5.42
CA GLY A 267 1.50 15.83 5.08
C GLY A 267 1.92 16.96 4.14
N GLN A 268 3.14 16.94 3.59
CA GLN A 268 3.63 17.91 2.61
C GLN A 268 3.80 17.27 1.24
N VAL A 269 3.36 17.97 0.21
CA VAL A 269 3.57 17.55 -1.19
C VAL A 269 5.04 17.80 -1.56
N VAL A 270 5.71 16.75 -2.03
CA VAL A 270 7.10 16.78 -2.50
C VAL A 270 7.11 16.58 -4.00
N GLU A 271 7.70 17.53 -4.71
CA GLU A 271 7.77 17.53 -6.18
C GLU A 271 9.20 17.47 -6.68
N GLY A 272 9.43 16.80 -7.81
CA GLY A 272 10.72 16.71 -8.47
C GLY A 272 11.80 16.11 -7.57
N LEU A 273 11.43 15.14 -6.74
CA LEU A 273 12.33 14.48 -5.80
C LEU A 273 13.32 13.59 -6.53
N THR A 274 14.59 13.75 -6.16
CA THR A 274 15.69 12.87 -6.54
C THR A 274 16.36 12.37 -5.27
N VAL A 275 16.57 11.05 -5.18
CA VAL A 275 17.20 10.41 -4.03
C VAL A 275 18.38 9.56 -4.50
N THR A 276 19.54 9.70 -3.84
CA THR A 276 20.73 8.90 -4.13
C THR A 276 20.98 7.89 -3.03
N PHE A 277 21.22 6.64 -3.43
CA PHE A 277 21.55 5.53 -2.55
C PHE A 277 23.02 5.13 -2.72
N SER A 278 23.66 4.77 -1.62
CA SER A 278 24.98 4.13 -1.62
C SER A 278 25.09 3.14 -0.47
N GLY A 279 25.48 1.90 -0.78
CA GLY A 279 25.58 0.83 0.19
C GLY A 279 24.30 0.59 0.96
N GLY A 280 23.14 0.66 0.28
CA GLY A 280 21.80 0.46 0.84
C GLY A 280 21.18 1.65 1.57
N ARG A 281 21.89 2.79 1.66
CA ARG A 281 21.41 3.95 2.42
C ARG A 281 21.20 5.18 1.55
N ILE A 282 20.17 5.95 1.86
CA ILE A 282 19.97 7.29 1.29
C ILE A 282 21.11 8.20 1.76
N THR A 283 21.85 8.75 0.81
CA THR A 283 23.02 9.63 1.04
C THR A 283 22.76 11.07 0.61
N ASP A 284 21.85 11.27 -0.35
CA ASP A 284 21.47 12.61 -0.81
C ASP A 284 19.99 12.68 -1.17
N VAL A 285 19.39 13.84 -0.92
CA VAL A 285 17.98 14.15 -1.19
C VAL A 285 17.91 15.56 -1.77
N ALA A 286 17.40 15.67 -2.99
CA ALA A 286 17.10 16.93 -3.67
C ALA A 286 15.64 16.91 -4.17
N ALA A 287 14.94 18.05 -4.12
CA ALA A 287 13.60 18.18 -4.66
C ALA A 287 13.35 19.62 -5.13
N ALA A 288 12.38 19.80 -6.02
CA ALA A 288 11.91 21.12 -6.39
C ALA A 288 11.15 21.79 -5.23
N SER A 289 10.37 20.99 -4.46
CA SER A 289 9.69 21.42 -3.23
C SER A 289 9.63 20.28 -2.22
N GLY A 290 9.58 20.58 -0.92
CA GLY A 290 9.34 19.60 0.15
C GLY A 290 10.54 18.73 0.55
N ALA A 291 11.78 19.00 0.10
CA ALA A 291 12.97 18.19 0.42
C ALA A 291 13.22 18.03 1.93
N ASP A 292 12.90 19.06 2.73
CA ASP A 292 13.13 19.03 4.17
C ASP A 292 12.19 18.05 4.89
N SER A 293 10.97 17.86 4.36
CA SER A 293 10.05 16.84 4.88
C SER A 293 10.60 15.42 4.67
N VAL A 294 11.18 15.14 3.50
CA VAL A 294 11.84 13.86 3.22
C VAL A 294 13.05 13.66 4.15
N ARG A 295 13.90 14.70 4.31
CA ARG A 295 15.06 14.64 5.22
C ARG A 295 14.62 14.36 6.66
N ALA A 296 13.58 15.02 7.13
CA ALA A 296 13.03 14.78 8.47
C ALA A 296 12.49 13.34 8.61
N GLN A 297 11.83 12.80 7.59
CA GLN A 297 11.29 11.45 7.63
C GLN A 297 12.38 10.38 7.64
N ILE A 298 13.41 10.49 6.78
CA ILE A 298 14.52 9.53 6.74
C ILE A 298 15.44 9.61 7.98
N ASP A 299 15.24 10.60 8.83
CA ASP A 299 15.92 10.74 10.14
C ASP A 299 15.07 10.20 11.32
N THR A 300 13.88 9.64 11.04
CA THR A 300 12.98 9.10 12.07
C THR A 300 13.63 7.94 12.84
N ASP A 301 14.26 7.03 12.14
CA ASP A 301 15.01 5.90 12.70
C ASP A 301 16.10 5.42 11.72
N GLU A 302 16.89 4.42 12.13
CA GLU A 302 18.01 3.93 11.32
C GLU A 302 17.52 3.29 10.00
N GLY A 303 16.39 2.57 10.03
CA GLY A 303 15.83 1.88 8.88
C GLY A 303 15.17 2.83 7.86
N ALA A 304 14.76 4.03 8.29
CA ALA A 304 14.11 5.00 7.42
C ALA A 304 14.98 5.45 6.21
N ARG A 305 16.30 5.23 6.30
CA ARG A 305 17.26 5.55 5.21
C ARG A 305 17.50 4.41 4.22
N SER A 306 16.88 3.26 4.39
CA SER A 306 17.10 2.10 3.52
C SER A 306 15.80 1.65 2.88
N LEU A 307 15.91 0.97 1.72
CA LEU A 307 14.73 0.43 1.05
C LEU A 307 14.09 -0.70 1.86
N GLY A 308 12.76 -0.77 1.80
CA GLY A 308 11.92 -1.82 2.35
C GLY A 308 11.14 -2.58 1.28
N GLU A 309 10.98 -1.96 0.09
CA GLU A 309 10.23 -2.54 -1.01
C GLU A 309 10.81 -2.17 -2.37
N VAL A 310 10.66 -3.10 -3.31
CA VAL A 310 10.82 -2.88 -4.76
C VAL A 310 9.63 -3.48 -5.47
N SER A 311 8.98 -2.69 -6.33
CA SER A 311 7.75 -3.04 -7.01
C SER A 311 7.85 -2.91 -8.53
N LEU A 312 7.13 -3.78 -9.22
CA LEU A 312 7.04 -3.90 -10.67
C LEU A 312 5.59 -3.70 -11.10
N VAL A 313 5.34 -2.63 -11.79
CA VAL A 313 4.05 -2.29 -12.41
C VAL A 313 4.31 -1.90 -13.85
N ASP A 314 3.58 -2.47 -14.78
CA ASP A 314 3.67 -2.13 -16.18
C ASP A 314 2.60 -1.10 -16.62
N ARG A 315 2.76 -0.55 -17.82
CA ARG A 315 1.84 0.46 -18.39
C ARG A 315 0.42 -0.06 -18.64
N ASP A 316 0.18 -1.37 -18.52
CA ASP A 316 -1.14 -1.97 -18.67
C ASP A 316 -1.99 -1.83 -17.41
N SER A 317 -1.42 -1.32 -16.30
CA SER A 317 -2.19 -0.87 -15.14
C SER A 317 -3.34 0.04 -15.57
N ARG A 318 -4.54 -0.24 -15.06
CA ARG A 318 -5.71 0.62 -15.33
C ARG A 318 -5.54 2.02 -14.75
N ILE A 319 -4.74 2.15 -13.70
CA ILE A 319 -4.41 3.42 -13.06
C ILE A 319 -3.45 4.22 -13.97
N ALA A 320 -2.42 3.56 -14.53
CA ALA A 320 -1.53 4.19 -15.50
C ALA A 320 -2.33 4.72 -16.71
N ARG A 321 -3.20 3.89 -17.27
CA ARG A 321 -4.04 4.24 -18.42
C ARG A 321 -5.05 5.35 -18.16
N ALA A 322 -5.49 5.53 -16.92
CA ALA A 322 -6.38 6.63 -16.57
C ALA A 322 -5.73 8.01 -16.76
N GLY A 323 -4.40 8.10 -16.65
CA GLY A 323 -3.64 9.34 -16.80
C GLY A 323 -3.99 10.39 -15.75
N ILE A 324 -4.51 9.96 -14.60
CA ILE A 324 -4.95 10.80 -13.48
C ILE A 324 -3.95 10.62 -12.33
N LEU A 325 -3.57 11.71 -11.68
CA LEU A 325 -2.95 11.68 -10.37
C LEU A 325 -4.07 11.71 -9.34
N PHE A 326 -4.22 10.61 -8.59
CA PHE A 326 -5.34 10.47 -7.65
C PHE A 326 -5.10 11.18 -6.32
N HIS A 327 -3.88 11.61 -6.03
CA HIS A 327 -3.49 12.12 -4.70
C HIS A 327 -3.87 11.13 -3.57
N ASN A 328 -3.75 9.86 -3.89
CA ASN A 328 -4.02 8.75 -2.99
C ASN A 328 -3.00 7.64 -3.26
N THR A 329 -2.17 7.33 -2.27
CA THR A 329 -1.06 6.38 -2.40
C THR A 329 -1.52 5.03 -2.93
N LEU A 330 -2.64 4.50 -2.42
CA LEU A 330 -3.22 3.22 -2.86
C LEU A 330 -3.43 3.15 -4.39
N PHE A 331 -3.72 4.28 -5.04
CA PHE A 331 -3.86 4.35 -6.49
C PHE A 331 -2.54 4.70 -7.15
N ASP A 332 -1.89 5.77 -6.70
CA ASP A 332 -0.78 6.37 -7.43
C ASP A 332 0.46 5.48 -7.47
N GLU A 333 0.72 4.66 -6.43
CA GLU A 333 1.77 3.64 -6.41
C GLU A 333 1.54 2.56 -7.47
N ASN A 334 0.30 2.20 -7.71
CA ASN A 334 -0.10 1.19 -8.68
C ASN A 334 -0.15 1.69 -10.14
N ALA A 335 0.30 2.92 -10.40
CA ALA A 335 0.37 3.49 -11.74
C ALA A 335 1.66 3.11 -12.51
N ALA A 336 2.76 2.82 -11.82
CA ALA A 336 4.04 2.45 -12.45
C ALA A 336 4.98 1.83 -11.41
N CYS A 337 6.13 1.31 -11.85
CA CYS A 337 7.17 0.82 -10.94
C CYS A 337 7.46 1.83 -9.84
N HIS A 338 7.56 1.34 -8.61
CA HIS A 338 7.89 2.16 -7.44
C HIS A 338 8.87 1.44 -6.51
N VAL A 339 9.41 2.17 -5.59
CA VAL A 339 10.21 1.63 -4.47
C VAL A 339 9.74 2.29 -3.19
N ALA A 340 9.87 1.61 -2.05
CA ALA A 340 9.64 2.25 -0.77
C ALA A 340 10.89 2.24 0.10
N TRP A 341 11.14 3.35 0.79
CA TRP A 341 12.07 3.33 1.90
C TRP A 341 11.35 3.06 3.22
N GLY A 342 12.07 2.46 4.15
CA GLY A 342 11.55 2.11 5.47
C GLY A 342 11.25 0.62 5.64
N GLN A 343 10.11 0.30 6.22
CA GLN A 343 9.74 -1.05 6.65
C GLN A 343 9.64 -2.04 5.48
N SER A 344 10.25 -3.23 5.65
CA SER A 344 10.09 -4.38 4.74
C SER A 344 8.92 -5.27 5.14
N PHE A 345 8.50 -6.15 4.22
CA PHE A 345 7.45 -7.13 4.40
C PHE A 345 8.03 -8.54 4.64
N PRO A 346 7.92 -9.10 5.86
CA PRO A 346 8.45 -10.44 6.15
C PRO A 346 7.86 -11.54 5.27
N PHE A 347 6.60 -11.44 4.87
CA PHE A 347 5.93 -12.43 4.02
C PHE A 347 6.48 -12.46 2.57
N ALA A 348 7.25 -11.43 2.16
CA ALA A 348 7.98 -11.44 0.89
C ALA A 348 9.33 -12.18 0.96
N VAL A 349 9.51 -13.03 1.96
CA VAL A 349 10.68 -13.93 2.12
C VAL A 349 10.19 -15.29 2.62
N ALA A 350 10.73 -16.36 2.07
CA ALA A 350 10.37 -17.71 2.51
C ALA A 350 10.70 -17.93 3.99
N GLY A 351 9.71 -18.33 4.79
CA GLY A 351 9.85 -18.50 6.25
C GLY A 351 9.98 -17.19 7.03
N GLY A 352 9.86 -16.04 6.38
CA GLY A 352 10.01 -14.73 7.02
C GLY A 352 8.99 -14.43 8.13
N PRO A 353 7.71 -14.81 8.01
CA PRO A 353 6.73 -14.62 9.08
C PRO A 353 7.09 -15.34 10.39
N GLU A 354 7.75 -16.50 10.32
CA GLU A 354 8.15 -17.34 11.45
C GLU A 354 9.48 -16.89 12.09
N MET A 355 10.27 -16.05 11.41
CA MET A 355 11.53 -15.52 11.91
C MET A 355 11.30 -14.50 13.01
N SER A 356 12.22 -14.41 13.98
CA SER A 356 12.30 -13.28 14.91
C SER A 356 12.72 -11.99 14.19
N ASP A 357 12.50 -10.85 14.82
CA ASP A 357 12.93 -9.56 14.28
C ASP A 357 14.46 -9.49 14.07
N GLU A 358 15.23 -10.12 14.94
CA GLU A 358 16.70 -10.21 14.83
C GLU A 358 17.09 -11.03 13.59
N GLU A 359 16.49 -12.20 13.39
CA GLU A 359 16.75 -13.06 12.23
C GLU A 359 16.38 -12.35 10.92
N ARG A 360 15.22 -11.69 10.86
CA ARG A 360 14.81 -10.85 9.73
C ARG A 360 15.84 -9.76 9.40
N TYR A 361 16.34 -9.08 10.44
CA TYR A 361 17.33 -8.02 10.27
C TYR A 361 18.69 -8.57 9.82
N GLU A 362 19.10 -9.73 10.30
CA GLU A 362 20.36 -10.39 9.90
C GLU A 362 20.37 -10.81 8.44
N ILE A 363 19.26 -11.36 7.91
CA ILE A 363 19.16 -11.71 6.49
C ILE A 363 19.09 -10.50 5.58
N GLY A 364 18.84 -9.30 6.11
CA GLY A 364 18.87 -8.04 5.35
C GLY A 364 17.52 -7.34 5.24
N LEU A 365 16.43 -7.87 5.81
CA LEU A 365 15.16 -7.17 5.86
C LEU A 365 15.29 -5.87 6.66
N ASN A 366 14.60 -4.85 6.21
CA ASN A 366 14.62 -3.54 6.86
C ASN A 366 13.53 -3.43 7.93
N ARG A 367 13.84 -2.73 9.00
CA ARG A 367 12.91 -2.42 10.10
C ARG A 367 12.86 -0.93 10.32
N SER A 368 11.68 -0.35 10.22
CA SER A 368 11.46 1.09 10.40
C SER A 368 10.04 1.37 10.89
N ALA A 369 9.86 2.53 11.51
CA ALA A 369 8.54 3.07 11.84
C ALA A 369 7.85 3.71 10.62
N VAL A 370 8.61 4.00 9.54
CA VAL A 370 8.08 4.57 8.30
C VAL A 370 8.04 3.52 7.18
N HIS A 371 7.17 3.76 6.21
CA HIS A 371 7.13 3.10 4.92
C HIS A 371 6.55 4.11 3.93
N THR A 372 7.28 4.44 2.88
CA THR A 372 6.88 5.48 1.94
C THR A 372 7.20 5.08 0.52
N ASP A 373 6.15 4.87 -0.25
CA ASP A 373 6.19 4.51 -1.65
C ASP A 373 6.46 5.73 -2.51
N VAL A 374 7.36 5.57 -3.48
CA VAL A 374 7.74 6.62 -4.42
C VAL A 374 7.79 6.06 -5.84
N VAL A 375 6.98 6.65 -6.71
CA VAL A 375 6.83 6.21 -8.10
C VAL A 375 8.02 6.68 -8.93
N ILE A 376 8.73 5.72 -9.51
CA ILE A 376 9.93 5.95 -10.33
C ILE A 376 9.74 5.46 -11.78
N GLY A 377 8.68 4.68 -12.03
CA GLY A 377 8.30 4.13 -13.33
C GLY A 377 7.61 5.14 -14.23
N GLY A 378 7.40 4.74 -15.47
CA GLY A 378 6.76 5.51 -16.53
C GLY A 378 7.50 5.34 -17.86
N GLU A 379 7.24 6.21 -18.82
CA GLU A 379 7.79 6.13 -20.17
C GLU A 379 9.31 5.91 -20.19
N GLY A 380 9.75 4.87 -20.91
CA GLY A 380 11.16 4.50 -21.05
C GLY A 380 11.73 3.70 -19.86
N MET A 381 10.91 3.31 -18.87
CA MET A 381 11.38 2.47 -17.78
C MET A 381 11.75 1.08 -18.29
N THR A 382 12.95 0.64 -17.95
CA THR A 382 13.45 -0.73 -18.17
C THR A 382 13.84 -1.31 -16.82
N VAL A 383 13.41 -2.55 -16.56
CA VAL A 383 13.81 -3.30 -15.38
C VAL A 383 14.41 -4.62 -15.79
N THR A 384 15.62 -4.89 -15.32
CA THR A 384 16.30 -6.18 -15.51
C THR A 384 16.52 -6.86 -14.18
N GLY A 385 16.46 -8.19 -14.16
CA GLY A 385 16.79 -9.02 -13.01
C GLY A 385 18.06 -9.84 -13.28
N THR A 386 18.93 -9.96 -12.29
CA THR A 386 20.14 -10.79 -12.37
C THR A 386 20.06 -11.89 -11.33
N GLY A 387 20.31 -13.14 -11.77
CA GLY A 387 20.31 -14.33 -10.93
C GLY A 387 21.33 -15.36 -11.43
N PRO A 388 21.33 -16.61 -10.91
CA PRO A 388 22.25 -17.66 -11.36
C PRO A 388 22.18 -17.96 -12.86
N GLY A 389 21.02 -17.73 -13.49
CA GLY A 389 20.81 -17.92 -14.93
C GLY A 389 21.31 -16.77 -15.81
N GLY A 390 21.88 -15.71 -15.20
CA GLY A 390 22.32 -14.49 -15.90
C GLY A 390 21.31 -13.35 -15.73
N THR A 391 21.38 -12.36 -16.61
CA THR A 391 20.51 -11.18 -16.61
C THR A 391 19.36 -11.38 -17.60
N VAL A 392 18.15 -11.04 -17.18
CA VAL A 392 16.92 -11.11 -17.99
C VAL A 392 16.19 -9.76 -17.97
N ASP A 393 15.51 -9.43 -19.06
CA ASP A 393 14.60 -8.28 -19.09
C ASP A 393 13.26 -8.68 -18.46
N ILE A 394 12.78 -7.87 -17.53
CA ILE A 394 11.46 -8.05 -16.88
C ILE A 394 10.48 -7.04 -17.47
N ILE A 395 10.87 -5.77 -17.50
CA ILE A 395 10.11 -4.67 -18.10
C ILE A 395 11.01 -3.97 -19.11
N ARG A 396 10.49 -3.66 -20.29
CA ARG A 396 11.17 -2.90 -21.32
C ARG A 396 10.24 -1.82 -21.86
N ASP A 397 10.67 -0.58 -21.80
CA ASP A 397 9.87 0.57 -22.23
C ASP A 397 8.46 0.57 -21.58
N ASP A 398 8.46 0.34 -20.26
CA ASP A 398 7.27 0.27 -19.42
C ASP A 398 6.30 -0.90 -19.75
N GLU A 399 6.71 -1.86 -20.59
CA GLU A 399 5.96 -3.08 -20.90
C GLU A 399 6.54 -4.30 -20.19
N TRP A 400 5.68 -5.14 -19.62
CA TRP A 400 6.08 -6.44 -19.09
C TRP A 400 6.48 -7.38 -20.23
N VAL A 401 7.73 -7.84 -20.23
CA VAL A 401 8.28 -8.69 -21.31
C VAL A 401 8.75 -10.06 -20.82
N LEU A 402 8.84 -10.28 -19.52
CA LEU A 402 9.19 -11.59 -18.98
C LEU A 402 8.06 -12.57 -19.30
N ALA A 403 8.44 -13.74 -19.87
CA ALA A 403 7.47 -14.79 -20.14
C ALA A 403 6.84 -15.30 -18.84
N VAL A 404 5.53 -15.45 -18.86
CA VAL A 404 4.75 -16.04 -17.77
C VAL A 404 4.14 -17.32 -18.32
N ASP A 405 4.35 -18.45 -17.66
CA ASP A 405 3.74 -19.71 -18.09
C ASP A 405 2.22 -19.58 -18.11
N ASP A 406 1.58 -20.21 -19.09
CA ASP A 406 0.12 -20.17 -19.29
C ASP A 406 -0.62 -20.55 -17.99
N LEU A 407 -1.61 -19.72 -17.63
CA LEU A 407 -2.48 -19.86 -16.46
C LEU A 407 -3.39 -21.09 -16.57
#